data_ccf022d25f0c9c2d33b938040cdd099d
#
_entry.id   ccf022d25f0c9c2d33b938040cdd099d
#
_cell.length_a   1.000
_cell.length_b   1.000
_cell.length_c   1.000
_cell.angle_alpha   90.00
_cell.angle_beta   90.00
_cell.angle_gamma   90.00
#
_symmetry.space_group_name_H-M   'P 1'
#
loop_
_entity.id
_entity.type
_entity.pdbx_description
1 polymer ?
#
loop_
_entity_poly.entity_id
_entity_poly.type
_entity_poly.pdbx_seq_one_letter_code
_entity_poly.pdbx_strand_id
1 'polypeptide(L)'
;MNTILLQNLVNPNVNLQVVLPEMIVALTGIVVMLYDCFVPRQRKVTGAISLIGLAISAFFLLSTWNDPAYTAWNGMIAHDGLRLSFSLVFLFTSAVTILISTVWTDRENVPVGEYHAMLLFATFGSLFMASGNDLVIIFLGLETLSISTYVMAGLRRNDLRSNESAMKYFILGSFASAFLLYGMALVYGATATTNISEIALKVADPNFPALLLVGGSMMIVGFGFKVATVPFHVWTPDVYEGAPTPITAFMAVGSKSAAFASFLRVFVLGFPLIAGVQASEFLHESWITALSVMAILTMTVGNIAAILQDNVKRMLAYSSIAHAGYALVGFIGAGMARSDQERDSAIAAVAFYMLTYAVTNLGAFAIVTLIAQKNDRRTAFEDYNGIGFRSPVLAFTLSLFMLSLFGLPLTAGFMGKVLVFRPALNAGNTLLTIMVIAAVINSAISAYYYLRLIVVMFFRERTTDWLAPRIPTALAAALLITVIGVLYFGIFSDGVIESFSKSSAVNAIRAER
;
A
#
# COMPACT_ATOMS: atom_id res chain seq x y z
N MET A 1 -46.49 -3.31 -8.54
CA MET A 1 -45.38 -3.37 -7.59
C MET A 1 -44.57 -4.68 -7.63
N ASN A 2 -45.17 -5.83 -7.98
CA ASN A 2 -44.43 -7.12 -7.99
C ASN A 2 -43.58 -7.40 -9.24
N THR A 3 -43.86 -6.78 -10.40
CA THR A 3 -43.17 -7.06 -11.66
C THR A 3 -41.77 -6.40 -11.72
N ILE A 4 -41.61 -5.23 -11.12
CA ILE A 4 -40.32 -4.51 -11.05
C ILE A 4 -39.35 -5.19 -10.08
N LEU A 5 -39.88 -5.74 -8.95
CA LEU A 5 -39.08 -6.53 -7.99
C LEU A 5 -38.59 -7.85 -8.60
N LEU A 6 -39.43 -8.51 -9.42
CA LEU A 6 -39.06 -9.74 -10.12
C LEU A 6 -38.05 -9.50 -11.27
N GLN A 7 -38.13 -8.38 -11.97
CA GLN A 7 -37.16 -8.02 -13.00
C GLN A 7 -35.77 -7.73 -12.41
N ASN A 8 -35.67 -7.12 -11.24
CA ASN A 8 -34.41 -6.88 -10.54
C ASN A 8 -33.79 -8.15 -9.94
N LEU A 9 -34.61 -9.20 -9.66
CA LEU A 9 -34.13 -10.51 -9.22
C LEU A 9 -33.66 -11.39 -10.39
N VAL A 10 -34.10 -11.11 -11.62
CA VAL A 10 -33.80 -11.93 -12.81
C VAL A 10 -32.64 -11.40 -13.66
N ASN A 11 -32.27 -10.11 -13.53
CA ASN A 11 -31.11 -9.52 -14.21
C ASN A 11 -30.31 -8.66 -13.23
N PRO A 12 -29.43 -9.24 -12.40
CA PRO A 12 -28.41 -8.43 -11.74
C PRO A 12 -27.58 -7.75 -12.83
N ASN A 13 -27.34 -6.45 -12.68
CA ASN A 13 -26.54 -5.66 -13.63
C ASN A 13 -25.06 -6.10 -13.54
N VAL A 14 -24.78 -7.33 -14.02
CA VAL A 14 -23.48 -7.99 -13.95
C VAL A 14 -22.62 -7.50 -15.10
N ASN A 15 -21.91 -6.40 -14.88
CA ASN A 15 -20.89 -5.96 -15.82
C ASN A 15 -19.57 -6.68 -15.52
N LEU A 16 -19.28 -7.76 -16.26
CA LEU A 16 -18.05 -8.54 -16.10
C LEU A 16 -16.79 -7.73 -16.49
N GLN A 17 -16.93 -6.75 -17.40
CA GLN A 17 -15.78 -5.95 -17.85
C GLN A 17 -15.14 -5.18 -16.71
N VAL A 18 -15.93 -4.74 -15.71
CA VAL A 18 -15.43 -3.99 -14.56
C VAL A 18 -14.48 -4.84 -13.70
N VAL A 19 -14.78 -6.11 -13.47
CA VAL A 19 -13.97 -7.01 -12.62
C VAL A 19 -12.97 -7.85 -13.42
N LEU A 20 -12.85 -7.59 -14.73
CA LEU A 20 -11.96 -8.35 -15.60
C LEU A 20 -10.48 -8.26 -15.18
N PRO A 21 -9.94 -7.09 -14.78
CA PRO A 21 -8.56 -7.00 -14.27
C PRO A 21 -8.31 -7.90 -13.08
N GLU A 22 -9.22 -7.92 -12.11
CA GLU A 22 -9.18 -8.77 -10.92
C GLU A 22 -9.23 -10.26 -11.30
N MET A 23 -10.17 -10.64 -12.16
CA MET A 23 -10.33 -12.03 -12.62
C MET A 23 -9.09 -12.54 -13.34
N ILE A 24 -8.46 -11.73 -14.19
CA ILE A 24 -7.23 -12.10 -14.92
C ILE A 24 -6.12 -12.41 -13.93
N VAL A 25 -5.92 -11.58 -12.89
CA VAL A 25 -4.89 -11.81 -11.88
C VAL A 25 -5.16 -13.10 -11.10
N ALA A 26 -6.41 -13.35 -10.68
CA ALA A 26 -6.78 -14.58 -9.98
C ALA A 26 -6.57 -15.84 -10.85
N LEU A 27 -7.06 -15.80 -12.09
CA LEU A 27 -6.88 -16.91 -13.03
C LEU A 27 -5.41 -17.16 -13.34
N THR A 28 -4.60 -16.11 -13.47
CA THR A 28 -3.15 -16.25 -13.64
C THR A 28 -2.52 -16.95 -12.43
N GLY A 29 -2.94 -16.62 -11.22
CA GLY A 29 -2.48 -17.30 -10.00
C GLY A 29 -2.79 -18.80 -10.01
N ILE A 30 -4.01 -19.17 -10.41
CA ILE A 30 -4.43 -20.58 -10.56
C ILE A 30 -3.61 -21.28 -11.64
N VAL A 31 -3.43 -20.64 -12.81
CA VAL A 31 -2.65 -21.21 -13.92
C VAL A 31 -1.20 -21.43 -13.52
N VAL A 32 -0.57 -20.47 -12.84
CA VAL A 32 0.81 -20.60 -12.34
C VAL A 32 0.94 -21.76 -11.36
N MET A 33 0.00 -21.91 -10.43
CA MET A 33 0.00 -22.99 -9.45
C MET A 33 -0.16 -24.37 -10.12
N LEU A 34 -1.11 -24.48 -11.05
CA LEU A 34 -1.33 -25.71 -11.81
C LEU A 34 -0.13 -26.06 -12.69
N TYR A 35 0.45 -25.06 -13.39
CA TYR A 35 1.63 -25.28 -14.22
C TYR A 35 2.80 -25.84 -13.42
N ASP A 36 3.08 -25.28 -12.24
CA ASP A 36 4.20 -25.75 -11.38
C ASP A 36 3.95 -27.17 -10.84
N CYS A 37 2.70 -27.59 -10.64
CA CYS A 37 2.35 -28.96 -10.28
C CYS A 37 2.69 -29.97 -11.38
N PHE A 38 2.44 -29.64 -12.66
CA PHE A 38 2.70 -30.54 -13.80
C PHE A 38 4.13 -30.45 -14.32
N VAL A 39 4.76 -29.29 -14.26
CA VAL A 39 6.11 -29.01 -14.78
C VAL A 39 6.94 -28.31 -13.70
N PRO A 40 7.35 -29.07 -12.65
CA PRO A 40 8.01 -28.47 -11.51
C PRO A 40 9.38 -27.86 -11.85
N ARG A 41 9.77 -26.81 -11.13
CA ARG A 41 11.07 -26.13 -11.22
C ARG A 41 11.31 -25.27 -12.47
N GLN A 42 10.32 -24.98 -13.26
CA GLN A 42 10.44 -24.06 -14.41
C GLN A 42 10.27 -22.58 -13.96
N ARG A 43 11.17 -22.12 -13.10
CA ARG A 43 11.10 -20.79 -12.44
C ARG A 43 10.94 -19.62 -13.40
N LYS A 44 11.63 -19.64 -14.55
CA LYS A 44 11.54 -18.57 -15.54
C LYS A 44 10.16 -18.53 -16.21
N VAL A 45 9.56 -19.69 -16.44
CA VAL A 45 8.26 -19.79 -17.10
C VAL A 45 7.14 -19.32 -16.15
N THR A 46 7.15 -19.75 -14.89
CA THR A 46 6.17 -19.30 -13.89
C THR A 46 6.23 -17.78 -13.68
N GLY A 47 7.45 -17.22 -13.63
CA GLY A 47 7.65 -15.76 -13.57
C GLY A 47 7.13 -15.05 -14.82
N ALA A 48 7.37 -15.58 -16.02
CA ALA A 48 6.90 -15.01 -17.28
C ALA A 48 5.36 -15.06 -17.37
N ILE A 49 4.71 -16.18 -17.02
CA ILE A 49 3.25 -16.29 -16.97
C ILE A 49 2.66 -15.25 -16.02
N SER A 50 3.25 -15.09 -14.83
CA SER A 50 2.80 -14.11 -13.83
C SER A 50 2.90 -12.67 -14.36
N LEU A 51 4.02 -12.29 -14.99
CA LEU A 51 4.22 -10.97 -15.57
C LEU A 51 3.27 -10.69 -16.75
N ILE A 52 3.03 -11.70 -17.60
CA ILE A 52 2.08 -11.60 -18.72
C ILE A 52 0.66 -11.38 -18.17
N GLY A 53 0.24 -12.14 -17.16
CA GLY A 53 -1.07 -11.97 -16.55
C GLY A 53 -1.26 -10.57 -15.94
N LEU A 54 -0.24 -10.05 -15.22
CA LEU A 54 -0.26 -8.69 -14.70
C LEU A 54 -0.32 -7.63 -15.83
N ALA A 55 0.41 -7.84 -16.94
CA ALA A 55 0.38 -6.94 -18.09
C ALA A 55 -0.98 -6.94 -18.79
N ILE A 56 -1.62 -8.11 -18.95
CA ILE A 56 -2.98 -8.21 -19.50
C ILE A 56 -3.98 -7.50 -18.57
N SER A 57 -3.90 -7.72 -17.27
CA SER A 57 -4.74 -7.03 -16.29
C SER A 57 -4.56 -5.51 -16.36
N ALA A 58 -3.31 -5.02 -16.45
CA ALA A 58 -3.01 -3.60 -16.62
C ALA A 58 -3.58 -3.05 -17.95
N PHE A 59 -3.52 -3.82 -19.03
CA PHE A 59 -4.08 -3.42 -20.31
C PHE A 59 -5.61 -3.20 -20.21
N PHE A 60 -6.35 -4.12 -19.60
CA PHE A 60 -7.80 -3.97 -19.42
C PHE A 60 -8.13 -2.81 -18.46
N LEU A 61 -7.35 -2.61 -17.40
CA LEU A 61 -7.50 -1.47 -16.52
C LEU A 61 -7.30 -0.14 -17.25
N LEU A 62 -6.27 -0.04 -18.08
CA LEU A 62 -5.96 1.16 -18.87
C LEU A 62 -6.96 1.38 -20.01
N SER A 63 -7.56 0.33 -20.57
CA SER A 63 -8.58 0.46 -21.63
C SER A 63 -9.84 1.18 -21.16
N THR A 64 -10.15 1.11 -19.87
CA THR A 64 -11.28 1.79 -19.22
C THR A 64 -10.87 3.08 -18.50
N TRP A 65 -9.63 3.56 -18.72
CA TRP A 65 -9.07 4.71 -17.99
C TRP A 65 -9.87 5.99 -18.17
N ASN A 66 -10.46 6.20 -19.34
CA ASN A 66 -11.20 7.42 -19.69
C ASN A 66 -12.72 7.28 -19.51
N ASP A 67 -13.20 6.15 -19.04
CA ASP A 67 -14.61 5.97 -18.76
C ASP A 67 -15.05 6.89 -17.60
N PRO A 68 -16.29 7.39 -17.61
CA PRO A 68 -16.84 8.14 -16.47
C PRO A 68 -16.89 7.26 -15.23
N ALA A 69 -16.91 7.88 -14.06
CA ALA A 69 -17.08 7.15 -12.82
C ALA A 69 -18.49 6.56 -12.70
N TYR A 70 -18.58 5.26 -12.35
CA TYR A 70 -19.85 4.55 -12.14
C TYR A 70 -19.70 3.42 -11.12
N THR A 71 -20.83 2.85 -10.72
CA THR A 71 -20.85 1.63 -9.90
C THR A 71 -21.44 0.47 -10.68
N ALA A 72 -20.99 -0.75 -10.37
CA ALA A 72 -21.45 -1.99 -10.97
C ALA A 72 -21.77 -3.01 -9.87
N TRP A 73 -22.34 -4.17 -10.26
CA TRP A 73 -22.67 -5.24 -9.32
C TRP A 73 -23.57 -4.76 -8.18
N ASN A 74 -24.69 -4.14 -8.53
CA ASN A 74 -25.64 -3.55 -7.57
C ASN A 74 -24.97 -2.53 -6.62
N GLY A 75 -24.01 -1.75 -7.13
CA GLY A 75 -23.33 -0.73 -6.34
C GLY A 75 -22.17 -1.25 -5.48
N MET A 76 -21.86 -2.56 -5.53
CA MET A 76 -20.78 -3.14 -4.69
C MET A 76 -19.39 -2.83 -5.19
N ILE A 77 -19.21 -2.58 -6.49
CA ILE A 77 -17.91 -2.29 -7.13
C ILE A 77 -17.96 -0.89 -7.72
N ALA A 78 -16.96 -0.07 -7.41
CA ALA A 78 -16.77 1.24 -7.98
C ALA A 78 -15.75 1.21 -9.12
N HIS A 79 -16.05 1.91 -10.22
CA HIS A 79 -15.11 2.25 -11.27
C HIS A 79 -14.86 3.75 -11.21
N ASP A 80 -13.72 4.17 -10.67
CA ASP A 80 -13.40 5.57 -10.40
C ASP A 80 -11.88 5.82 -10.35
N GLY A 81 -11.48 7.08 -10.19
CA GLY A 81 -10.09 7.51 -10.14
C GLY A 81 -9.29 6.86 -8.99
N LEU A 82 -9.91 6.65 -7.82
CA LEU A 82 -9.28 5.97 -6.69
C LEU A 82 -8.92 4.52 -7.07
N ARG A 83 -9.89 3.76 -7.60
CA ARG A 83 -9.64 2.39 -8.06
C ARG A 83 -8.54 2.33 -9.12
N LEU A 84 -8.65 3.15 -10.18
CA LEU A 84 -7.73 3.11 -11.31
C LEU A 84 -6.29 3.41 -10.88
N SER A 85 -6.08 4.48 -10.11
CA SER A 85 -4.75 4.91 -9.67
C SER A 85 -4.08 3.90 -8.73
N PHE A 86 -4.80 3.44 -7.71
CA PHE A 86 -4.25 2.45 -6.77
C PHE A 86 -4.04 1.08 -7.41
N SER A 87 -4.92 0.64 -8.32
CA SER A 87 -4.73 -0.63 -9.04
C SER A 87 -3.45 -0.65 -9.86
N LEU A 88 -3.07 0.47 -10.51
CA LEU A 88 -1.77 0.58 -11.19
C LEU A 88 -0.61 0.42 -10.21
N VAL A 89 -0.68 1.01 -9.01
CA VAL A 89 0.35 0.85 -7.98
C VAL A 89 0.49 -0.62 -7.57
N PHE A 90 -0.62 -1.36 -7.44
CA PHE A 90 -0.57 -2.78 -7.06
C PHE A 90 0.02 -3.66 -8.15
N LEU A 91 -0.41 -3.48 -9.39
CA LEU A 91 0.10 -4.24 -10.54
C LEU A 91 1.60 -3.96 -10.75
N PHE A 92 2.01 -2.70 -10.67
CA PHE A 92 3.42 -2.29 -10.72
C PHE A 92 4.23 -2.93 -9.59
N THR A 93 3.75 -2.83 -8.35
CA THR A 93 4.43 -3.39 -7.17
C THR A 93 4.64 -4.89 -7.32
N SER A 94 3.60 -5.61 -7.77
CA SER A 94 3.66 -7.06 -7.96
C SER A 94 4.62 -7.45 -9.07
N ALA A 95 4.61 -6.75 -10.21
CA ALA A 95 5.51 -7.00 -11.32
C ALA A 95 6.97 -6.78 -10.92
N VAL A 96 7.29 -5.66 -10.25
CA VAL A 96 8.65 -5.39 -9.77
C VAL A 96 9.06 -6.39 -8.69
N THR A 97 8.15 -6.81 -7.80
CA THR A 97 8.43 -7.84 -6.78
C THR A 97 8.77 -9.19 -7.43
N ILE A 98 8.08 -9.61 -8.51
CA ILE A 98 8.41 -10.81 -9.27
C ILE A 98 9.84 -10.71 -9.83
N LEU A 99 10.22 -9.57 -10.41
CA LEU A 99 11.57 -9.37 -10.94
C LEU A 99 12.64 -9.43 -9.85
N ILE A 100 12.40 -8.80 -8.70
CA ILE A 100 13.31 -8.84 -7.53
C ILE A 100 13.44 -10.26 -6.99
N SER A 101 12.35 -11.00 -6.93
CA SER A 101 12.29 -12.33 -6.32
C SER A 101 13.06 -13.41 -7.08
N THR A 102 13.37 -13.19 -8.36
CA THR A 102 14.15 -14.17 -9.16
C THR A 102 15.48 -14.53 -8.51
N VAL A 103 16.19 -13.54 -7.95
CA VAL A 103 17.46 -13.75 -7.23
C VAL A 103 17.26 -14.57 -5.97
N TRP A 104 16.20 -14.27 -5.24
CA TRP A 104 15.90 -14.92 -3.97
C TRP A 104 15.40 -16.35 -4.17
N THR A 105 14.47 -16.58 -5.09
CA THR A 105 13.91 -17.92 -5.37
C THR A 105 14.95 -18.90 -5.87
N ASP A 106 15.91 -18.42 -6.68
CA ASP A 106 17.03 -19.25 -7.15
C ASP A 106 17.96 -19.66 -6.00
N ARG A 107 18.22 -18.72 -5.09
CA ARG A 107 19.15 -18.89 -3.98
C ARG A 107 18.59 -19.76 -2.85
N GLU A 108 17.31 -19.58 -2.50
CA GLU A 108 16.66 -20.27 -1.38
C GLU A 108 16.02 -21.61 -1.75
N ASN A 109 15.93 -21.90 -3.04
CA ASN A 109 15.31 -23.13 -3.57
C ASN A 109 13.86 -23.34 -3.07
N VAL A 110 13.06 -22.27 -3.05
CA VAL A 110 11.64 -22.30 -2.64
C VAL A 110 10.72 -22.79 -3.75
N PRO A 111 9.50 -23.27 -3.44
CA PRO A 111 8.46 -23.58 -4.42
C PRO A 111 8.01 -22.31 -5.13
N VAL A 112 8.38 -22.12 -6.39
CA VAL A 112 8.19 -20.86 -7.11
C VAL A 112 6.74 -20.66 -7.54
N GLY A 113 6.04 -21.74 -7.89
CA GLY A 113 4.63 -21.69 -8.25
C GLY A 113 3.76 -21.27 -7.07
N GLU A 114 3.98 -21.84 -5.88
CA GLU A 114 3.29 -21.45 -4.65
C GLU A 114 3.56 -19.96 -4.35
N TYR A 115 4.81 -19.53 -4.44
CA TYR A 115 5.19 -18.13 -4.19
C TYR A 115 4.50 -17.16 -5.15
N HIS A 116 4.56 -17.39 -6.47
CA HIS A 116 3.94 -16.51 -7.45
C HIS A 116 2.41 -16.52 -7.34
N ALA A 117 1.80 -17.70 -7.09
CA ALA A 117 0.36 -17.79 -6.88
C ALA A 117 -0.09 -16.96 -5.67
N MET A 118 0.60 -17.08 -4.52
CA MET A 118 0.30 -16.29 -3.34
C MET A 118 0.48 -14.78 -3.58
N LEU A 119 1.51 -14.37 -4.31
CA LEU A 119 1.72 -12.97 -4.67
C LEU A 119 0.59 -12.44 -5.57
N LEU A 120 0.13 -13.23 -6.54
CA LEU A 120 -0.98 -12.87 -7.42
C LEU A 120 -2.31 -12.83 -6.66
N PHE A 121 -2.57 -13.75 -5.72
CA PHE A 121 -3.76 -13.69 -4.87
C PHE A 121 -3.71 -12.49 -3.90
N ALA A 122 -2.53 -12.13 -3.39
CA ALA A 122 -2.37 -10.89 -2.63
C ALA A 122 -2.69 -9.66 -3.48
N THR A 123 -2.26 -9.65 -4.74
CA THR A 123 -2.57 -8.57 -5.69
C THR A 123 -4.06 -8.52 -6.02
N PHE A 124 -4.69 -9.67 -6.27
CA PHE A 124 -6.13 -9.80 -6.46
C PHE A 124 -6.93 -9.21 -5.29
N GLY A 125 -6.56 -9.57 -4.04
CA GLY A 125 -7.16 -8.99 -2.85
C GLY A 125 -6.99 -7.47 -2.78
N SER A 126 -5.81 -6.97 -3.14
CA SER A 126 -5.52 -5.52 -3.19
C SER A 126 -6.40 -4.79 -4.20
N LEU A 127 -6.63 -5.37 -5.38
CA LEU A 127 -7.51 -4.80 -6.41
C LEU A 127 -8.95 -4.66 -5.89
N PHE A 128 -9.49 -5.68 -5.19
CA PHE A 128 -10.82 -5.59 -4.57
C PHE A 128 -10.87 -4.58 -3.42
N MET A 129 -9.80 -4.41 -2.66
CA MET A 129 -9.73 -3.36 -1.63
C MET A 129 -9.86 -1.95 -2.22
N ALA A 130 -9.38 -1.70 -3.42
CA ALA A 130 -9.52 -0.40 -4.09
C ALA A 130 -10.85 -0.25 -4.82
N SER A 131 -11.38 -1.31 -5.43
CA SER A 131 -12.63 -1.29 -6.19
C SER A 131 -13.89 -1.45 -5.35
N GLY A 132 -13.79 -2.02 -4.13
CA GLY A 132 -14.94 -2.31 -3.28
C GLY A 132 -15.66 -1.06 -2.80
N ASN A 133 -16.91 -0.85 -3.23
CA ASN A 133 -17.83 0.16 -2.70
C ASN A 133 -18.80 -0.45 -1.67
N ASP A 134 -18.42 -1.56 -1.12
CA ASP A 134 -19.15 -2.32 -0.10
C ASP A 134 -18.17 -2.83 0.95
N LEU A 135 -18.52 -2.71 2.24
CA LEU A 135 -17.66 -3.12 3.35
C LEU A 135 -17.28 -4.59 3.30
N VAL A 136 -18.20 -5.47 2.84
CA VAL A 136 -17.94 -6.92 2.73
C VAL A 136 -16.92 -7.20 1.63
N ILE A 137 -17.01 -6.51 0.49
CA ILE A 137 -16.03 -6.65 -0.61
C ILE A 137 -14.65 -6.20 -0.16
N ILE A 138 -14.55 -5.06 0.55
CA ILE A 138 -13.28 -4.58 1.12
C ILE A 138 -12.71 -5.60 2.11
N PHE A 139 -13.55 -6.16 2.99
CA PHE A 139 -13.12 -7.16 3.97
C PHE A 139 -12.59 -8.44 3.30
N LEU A 140 -13.32 -8.98 2.31
CA LEU A 140 -12.88 -10.16 1.56
C LEU A 140 -11.56 -9.90 0.81
N GLY A 141 -11.41 -8.73 0.20
CA GLY A 141 -10.15 -8.31 -0.43
C GLY A 141 -8.99 -8.24 0.58
N LEU A 142 -9.24 -7.64 1.76
CA LEU A 142 -8.27 -7.53 2.84
C LEU A 142 -7.84 -8.89 3.38
N GLU A 143 -8.78 -9.82 3.60
CA GLU A 143 -8.45 -11.16 4.08
C GLU A 143 -7.69 -11.98 3.04
N THR A 144 -8.07 -11.87 1.75
CA THR A 144 -7.33 -12.52 0.67
C THR A 144 -5.89 -12.05 0.59
N LEU A 145 -5.66 -10.72 0.67
CA LEU A 145 -4.32 -10.14 0.76
C LEU A 145 -3.58 -10.62 2.02
N SER A 146 -4.28 -10.64 3.18
CA SER A 146 -3.69 -10.96 4.48
C SER A 146 -3.22 -12.41 4.55
N ILE A 147 -4.10 -13.36 4.23
CA ILE A 147 -3.77 -14.79 4.26
C ILE A 147 -2.59 -15.08 3.31
N SER A 148 -2.62 -14.51 2.10
CA SER A 148 -1.54 -14.67 1.13
C SER A 148 -0.21 -14.14 1.67
N THR A 149 -0.20 -12.98 2.33
CA THR A 149 1.02 -12.39 2.91
C THR A 149 1.48 -13.13 4.16
N TYR A 150 0.58 -13.69 4.99
CA TYR A 150 0.95 -14.54 6.13
C TYR A 150 1.71 -15.78 5.68
N VAL A 151 1.19 -16.47 4.64
CA VAL A 151 1.86 -17.64 4.05
C VAL A 151 3.22 -17.27 3.47
N MET A 152 3.29 -16.17 2.72
CA MET A 152 4.53 -15.71 2.12
C MET A 152 5.58 -15.32 3.16
N ALA A 153 5.21 -14.72 4.28
CA ALA A 153 6.14 -14.39 5.36
C ALA A 153 6.82 -15.63 5.95
N GLY A 154 6.13 -16.79 5.98
CA GLY A 154 6.61 -18.07 6.47
C GLY A 154 7.21 -19.03 5.42
N LEU A 155 7.47 -18.58 4.18
CA LEU A 155 7.92 -19.47 3.10
C LEU A 155 9.25 -20.18 3.37
N ARG A 156 10.13 -19.61 4.19
CA ARG A 156 11.35 -20.30 4.66
C ARG A 156 11.01 -21.19 5.86
N ARG A 157 10.36 -22.31 5.61
CA ARG A 157 9.80 -23.24 6.61
C ARG A 157 10.81 -23.72 7.68
N ASN A 158 12.08 -23.77 7.33
CA ASN A 158 13.17 -24.22 8.23
C ASN A 158 13.91 -23.05 8.90
N ASP A 159 13.51 -21.82 8.70
CA ASP A 159 14.07 -20.62 9.36
C ASP A 159 13.14 -20.18 10.49
N LEU A 160 13.60 -20.28 11.73
CA LEU A 160 12.84 -19.91 12.92
C LEU A 160 12.38 -18.45 12.89
N ARG A 161 13.19 -17.54 12.33
CA ARG A 161 12.82 -16.11 12.20
C ARG A 161 11.67 -15.92 11.23
N SER A 162 11.65 -16.66 10.11
CA SER A 162 10.56 -16.61 9.15
C SER A 162 9.26 -17.18 9.76
N ASN A 163 9.36 -18.27 10.51
CA ASN A 163 8.21 -18.88 11.18
C ASN A 163 7.65 -17.96 12.28
N GLU A 164 8.53 -17.35 13.08
CA GLU A 164 8.13 -16.35 14.09
C GLU A 164 7.44 -15.14 13.44
N SER A 165 8.01 -14.63 12.34
CA SER A 165 7.44 -13.54 11.55
C SER A 165 6.01 -13.88 11.08
N ALA A 166 5.83 -15.06 10.47
CA ALA A 166 4.52 -15.50 9.99
C ALA A 166 3.51 -15.64 11.14
N MET A 167 3.92 -16.23 12.27
CA MET A 167 3.05 -16.44 13.42
C MET A 167 2.63 -15.13 14.08
N LYS A 168 3.59 -14.20 14.31
CA LYS A 168 3.29 -12.86 14.83
C LYS A 168 2.32 -12.11 13.91
N TYR A 169 2.58 -12.16 12.58
CA TYR A 169 1.74 -11.48 11.61
C TYR A 169 0.32 -12.07 11.56
N PHE A 170 0.20 -13.39 11.57
CA PHE A 170 -1.08 -14.08 11.56
C PHE A 170 -1.90 -13.79 12.83
N ILE A 171 -1.32 -13.97 14.02
CA ILE A 171 -2.07 -13.81 15.28
C ILE A 171 -2.52 -12.35 15.45
N LEU A 172 -1.59 -11.39 15.32
CA LEU A 172 -1.91 -9.98 15.49
C LEU A 172 -2.81 -9.46 14.37
N GLY A 173 -2.64 -9.97 13.15
CA GLY A 173 -3.47 -9.63 12.00
C GLY A 173 -4.90 -10.13 12.14
N SER A 174 -5.10 -11.39 12.55
CA SER A 174 -6.42 -11.95 12.79
C SER A 174 -7.18 -11.21 13.89
N PHE A 175 -6.45 -10.79 14.95
CA PHE A 175 -7.03 -9.95 15.99
C PHE A 175 -7.48 -8.59 15.46
N ALA A 176 -6.65 -7.94 14.64
CA ALA A 176 -7.01 -6.66 14.02
C ALA A 176 -8.18 -6.80 13.02
N SER A 177 -8.24 -7.90 12.26
CA SER A 177 -9.36 -8.21 11.37
C SER A 177 -10.68 -8.41 12.14
N ALA A 178 -10.63 -9.01 13.34
CA ALA A 178 -11.81 -9.15 14.18
C ALA A 178 -12.37 -7.77 14.61
N PHE A 179 -11.50 -6.82 14.98
CA PHE A 179 -11.93 -5.44 15.25
C PHE A 179 -12.54 -4.78 14.03
N LEU A 180 -11.92 -4.94 12.85
CA LEU A 180 -12.44 -4.39 11.61
C LEU A 180 -13.83 -4.94 11.31
N LEU A 181 -14.00 -6.26 11.34
CA LEU A 181 -15.26 -6.92 11.04
C LEU A 181 -16.36 -6.54 12.03
N TYR A 182 -16.04 -6.49 13.33
CA TYR A 182 -17.01 -6.06 14.33
C TYR A 182 -17.38 -4.58 14.19
N GLY A 183 -16.41 -3.73 13.83
CA GLY A 183 -16.66 -2.32 13.49
C GLY A 183 -17.63 -2.19 12.31
N MET A 184 -17.43 -2.98 11.24
CA MET A 184 -18.34 -3.02 10.09
C MET A 184 -19.74 -3.49 10.49
N ALA A 185 -19.87 -4.49 11.38
CA ALA A 185 -21.14 -4.96 11.89
C ALA A 185 -21.89 -3.87 12.68
N LEU A 186 -21.19 -3.06 13.47
CA LEU A 186 -21.77 -1.93 14.20
C LEU A 186 -22.23 -0.82 13.23
N VAL A 187 -21.46 -0.52 12.19
CA VAL A 187 -21.86 0.43 11.14
C VAL A 187 -23.11 -0.10 10.41
N TYR A 188 -23.14 -1.39 10.05
CA TYR A 188 -24.32 -2.02 9.48
C TYR A 188 -25.54 -1.94 10.44
N GLY A 189 -25.35 -2.19 11.73
CA GLY A 189 -26.40 -2.07 12.74
C GLY A 189 -26.99 -0.65 12.83
N ALA A 190 -26.17 0.38 12.59
CA ALA A 190 -26.60 1.78 12.59
C ALA A 190 -27.26 2.22 11.27
N THR A 191 -26.82 1.67 10.13
CA THR A 191 -27.19 2.14 8.80
C THR A 191 -28.07 1.14 8.02
N ALA A 192 -28.15 -0.12 8.44
CA ALA A 192 -28.81 -1.22 7.75
C ALA A 192 -28.30 -1.45 6.30
N THR A 193 -27.04 -1.04 6.01
CA THR A 193 -26.41 -1.26 4.72
C THR A 193 -24.91 -1.43 4.87
N THR A 194 -24.27 -2.20 3.96
CA THR A 194 -22.81 -2.34 3.84
C THR A 194 -22.26 -1.49 2.69
N ASN A 195 -23.14 -0.94 1.85
CA ASN A 195 -22.75 -0.10 0.70
C ASN A 195 -22.25 1.27 1.18
N ILE A 196 -21.01 1.63 0.80
CA ILE A 196 -20.33 2.86 1.27
C ILE A 196 -21.06 4.11 0.82
N SER A 197 -21.57 4.12 -0.42
CA SER A 197 -22.33 5.27 -0.92
C SER A 197 -23.64 5.49 -0.16
N GLU A 198 -24.30 4.40 0.24
CA GLU A 198 -25.53 4.48 1.06
C GLU A 198 -25.21 4.85 2.51
N ILE A 199 -24.10 4.33 3.08
CA ILE A 199 -23.62 4.74 4.41
C ILE A 199 -23.40 6.25 4.43
N ALA A 200 -22.73 6.81 3.42
CA ALA A 200 -22.48 8.25 3.30
C ALA A 200 -23.77 9.10 3.32
N LEU A 201 -24.87 8.58 2.78
CA LEU A 201 -26.18 9.26 2.82
C LEU A 201 -26.83 9.15 4.20
N LYS A 202 -26.68 8.01 4.88
CA LYS A 202 -27.31 7.73 6.18
C LYS A 202 -26.58 8.37 7.36
N VAL A 203 -25.31 8.73 7.19
CA VAL A 203 -24.56 9.53 8.18
C VAL A 203 -25.16 10.93 8.34
N ALA A 204 -25.94 11.43 7.36
CA ALA A 204 -26.66 12.69 7.45
C ALA A 204 -27.73 12.72 8.56
N ASP A 205 -28.41 11.58 8.77
CA ASP A 205 -29.44 11.42 9.81
C ASP A 205 -29.29 10.04 10.47
N PRO A 206 -28.29 9.86 11.35
CA PRO A 206 -28.00 8.57 11.94
C PRO A 206 -28.99 8.25 13.06
N ASN A 207 -29.67 7.11 12.95
CA ASN A 207 -30.54 6.60 14.00
C ASN A 207 -29.77 6.25 15.29
N PHE A 208 -28.51 5.83 15.14
CA PHE A 208 -27.64 5.36 16.24
C PHE A 208 -26.23 5.94 16.12
N PRO A 209 -26.00 7.24 16.40
CA PRO A 209 -24.69 7.86 16.24
C PRO A 209 -23.58 7.24 17.10
N ALA A 210 -23.91 6.70 18.27
CA ALA A 210 -22.96 6.01 19.13
C ALA A 210 -22.41 4.72 18.49
N LEU A 211 -23.26 3.96 17.78
CA LEU A 211 -22.83 2.77 17.06
C LEU A 211 -21.89 3.11 15.89
N LEU A 212 -22.16 4.23 15.18
CA LEU A 212 -21.26 4.73 14.13
C LEU A 212 -19.91 5.14 14.68
N LEU A 213 -19.87 5.85 15.83
CA LEU A 213 -18.64 6.27 16.47
C LEU A 213 -17.80 5.06 16.92
N VAL A 214 -18.42 4.11 17.64
CA VAL A 214 -17.72 2.91 18.11
C VAL A 214 -17.30 2.04 16.92
N GLY A 215 -18.20 1.82 15.95
CA GLY A 215 -17.89 1.06 14.73
C GLY A 215 -16.74 1.65 13.93
N GLY A 216 -16.78 2.97 13.68
CA GLY A 216 -15.70 3.71 13.02
C GLY A 216 -14.37 3.61 13.78
N SER A 217 -14.40 3.75 15.11
CA SER A 217 -13.20 3.60 15.96
C SER A 217 -12.58 2.20 15.86
N MET A 218 -13.41 1.15 15.87
CA MET A 218 -12.93 -0.23 15.69
C MET A 218 -12.38 -0.47 14.27
N MET A 219 -12.99 0.14 13.25
CA MET A 219 -12.46 0.09 11.89
C MET A 219 -11.10 0.82 11.77
N ILE A 220 -10.90 1.93 12.51
CA ILE A 220 -9.58 2.60 12.61
C ILE A 220 -8.53 1.66 13.19
N VAL A 221 -8.86 0.83 14.20
CA VAL A 221 -7.93 -0.19 14.73
C VAL A 221 -7.49 -1.17 13.63
N GLY A 222 -8.45 -1.72 12.87
CA GLY A 222 -8.16 -2.69 11.81
C GLY A 222 -7.34 -2.10 10.65
N PHE A 223 -7.76 -0.95 10.12
CA PHE A 223 -6.98 -0.25 9.08
C PHE A 223 -5.65 0.27 9.61
N GLY A 224 -5.62 0.82 10.83
CA GLY A 224 -4.42 1.29 11.50
C GLY A 224 -3.36 0.18 11.66
N PHE A 225 -3.77 -1.03 11.99
CA PHE A 225 -2.89 -2.20 11.98
C PHE A 225 -2.33 -2.45 10.57
N LYS A 226 -3.16 -2.43 9.55
CA LYS A 226 -2.75 -2.78 8.18
C LYS A 226 -1.80 -1.76 7.56
N VAL A 227 -2.00 -0.46 7.82
CA VAL A 227 -1.07 0.61 7.40
C VAL A 227 0.11 0.78 8.37
N ALA A 228 0.09 0.09 9.52
CA ALA A 228 1.09 0.14 10.58
C ALA A 228 1.23 1.51 11.24
N THR A 229 0.10 2.11 11.65
CA THR A 229 0.11 3.36 12.43
C THR A 229 0.33 3.08 13.91
N VAL A 230 0.93 4.02 14.62
CA VAL A 230 1.03 3.98 16.09
C VAL A 230 -0.36 4.18 16.70
N PRO A 231 -0.79 3.33 17.65
CA PRO A 231 -0.01 2.28 18.35
C PRO A 231 -0.03 0.89 17.69
N PHE A 232 -0.70 0.70 16.58
CA PHE A 232 -0.95 -0.62 15.95
C PHE A 232 0.23 -1.14 15.09
N HIS A 233 1.39 -0.49 15.11
CA HIS A 233 2.58 -0.76 14.29
C HIS A 233 3.48 -1.89 14.80
N VAL A 234 3.30 -2.36 16.03
CA VAL A 234 4.26 -3.20 16.80
C VAL A 234 4.68 -4.49 16.08
N TRP A 235 3.85 -5.00 15.20
CA TRP A 235 4.12 -6.20 14.40
C TRP A 235 5.13 -5.97 13.29
N THR A 236 5.18 -4.75 12.73
CA THR A 236 5.86 -4.46 11.46
C THR A 236 7.38 -4.66 11.50
N PRO A 237 8.13 -4.21 12.51
CA PRO A 237 9.57 -4.38 12.52
C PRO A 237 10.00 -5.85 12.55
N ASP A 238 9.37 -6.66 13.39
CA ASP A 238 9.70 -8.07 13.55
C ASP A 238 9.30 -8.89 12.32
N VAL A 239 8.12 -8.61 11.78
CA VAL A 239 7.64 -9.30 10.58
C VAL A 239 8.49 -8.94 9.35
N TYR A 240 8.84 -7.67 9.17
CA TYR A 240 9.66 -7.26 8.02
C TYR A 240 11.09 -7.77 8.12
N GLU A 241 11.67 -7.86 9.31
CA GLU A 241 12.99 -8.44 9.51
C GLU A 241 13.00 -9.94 9.25
N GLY A 242 12.03 -10.69 9.77
CA GLY A 242 11.97 -12.15 9.69
C GLY A 242 11.48 -12.69 8.34
N ALA A 243 10.55 -12.01 7.68
CA ALA A 243 10.06 -12.41 6.37
C ALA A 243 11.16 -12.36 5.28
N PRO A 244 11.07 -13.15 4.22
CA PRO A 244 11.98 -13.03 3.07
C PRO A 244 11.99 -11.63 2.49
N THR A 245 13.18 -11.12 2.12
CA THR A 245 13.34 -9.70 1.72
C THR A 245 12.44 -9.25 0.57
N PRO A 246 12.20 -10.01 -0.53
CA PRO A 246 11.26 -9.60 -1.58
C PRO A 246 9.81 -9.50 -1.09
N ILE A 247 9.44 -10.35 -0.12
CA ILE A 247 8.09 -10.33 0.48
C ILE A 247 7.95 -9.12 1.40
N THR A 248 8.99 -8.78 2.15
CA THR A 248 9.04 -7.53 2.92
C THR A 248 8.86 -6.31 2.01
N ALA A 249 9.50 -6.30 0.82
CA ALA A 249 9.33 -5.23 -0.17
C ALA A 249 7.87 -5.10 -0.63
N PHE A 250 7.22 -6.22 -0.96
CA PHE A 250 5.81 -6.25 -1.35
C PHE A 250 4.89 -5.78 -0.21
N MET A 251 5.09 -6.28 1.02
CA MET A 251 4.27 -5.88 2.18
C MET A 251 4.43 -4.39 2.51
N ALA A 252 5.64 -3.85 2.39
CA ALA A 252 5.92 -2.44 2.68
C ALA A 252 5.21 -1.47 1.73
N VAL A 253 4.95 -1.88 0.51
CA VAL A 253 4.34 -1.06 -0.55
C VAL A 253 2.93 -1.53 -0.89
N GLY A 254 2.77 -2.74 -1.44
CA GLY A 254 1.52 -3.24 -1.99
C GLY A 254 0.43 -3.37 -0.93
N SER A 255 0.74 -4.05 0.18
CA SER A 255 -0.21 -4.24 1.28
C SER A 255 -0.63 -2.91 1.92
N LYS A 256 0.31 -1.98 2.12
CA LYS A 256 0.00 -0.65 2.68
C LYS A 256 -0.82 0.21 1.71
N SER A 257 -0.45 0.23 0.44
CA SER A 257 -1.21 0.98 -0.57
C SER A 257 -2.65 0.47 -0.69
N ALA A 258 -2.87 -0.86 -0.64
CA ALA A 258 -4.21 -1.44 -0.64
C ALA A 258 -5.03 -1.02 0.59
N ALA A 259 -4.38 -1.01 1.76
CA ALA A 259 -5.01 -0.55 2.99
C ALA A 259 -5.35 0.96 2.92
N PHE A 260 -4.48 1.80 2.36
CA PHE A 260 -4.78 3.22 2.16
C PHE A 260 -5.93 3.44 1.17
N ALA A 261 -6.00 2.67 0.08
CA ALA A 261 -7.10 2.77 -0.89
C ALA A 261 -8.46 2.51 -0.23
N SER A 262 -8.60 1.38 0.48
CA SER A 262 -9.84 1.04 1.18
C SER A 262 -10.13 1.97 2.36
N PHE A 263 -9.12 2.41 3.08
CA PHE A 263 -9.27 3.35 4.19
C PHE A 263 -9.79 4.72 3.71
N LEU A 264 -9.24 5.25 2.58
CA LEU A 264 -9.76 6.45 1.91
C LEU A 264 -11.22 6.27 1.51
N ARG A 265 -11.55 5.14 0.87
CA ARG A 265 -12.92 4.87 0.44
C ARG A 265 -13.90 4.84 1.61
N VAL A 266 -13.55 4.15 2.70
CA VAL A 266 -14.43 4.02 3.85
C VAL A 266 -14.59 5.32 4.62
N PHE A 267 -13.49 6.02 4.94
CA PHE A 267 -13.57 7.19 5.82
C PHE A 267 -13.80 8.50 5.06
N VAL A 268 -13.10 8.72 3.95
CA VAL A 268 -13.25 9.99 3.20
C VAL A 268 -14.55 10.01 2.39
N LEU A 269 -14.92 8.88 1.79
CA LEU A 269 -16.14 8.80 0.98
C LEU A 269 -17.37 8.31 1.76
N GLY A 270 -17.20 7.39 2.72
CA GLY A 270 -18.27 6.79 3.49
C GLY A 270 -18.69 7.58 4.74
N PHE A 271 -17.77 8.36 5.35
CA PHE A 271 -18.06 9.23 6.51
C PHE A 271 -17.74 10.71 6.19
N PRO A 272 -18.40 11.30 5.17
CA PRO A 272 -18.16 12.67 4.77
C PRO A 272 -18.64 13.67 5.81
N LEU A 273 -18.05 14.88 5.83
CA LEU A 273 -18.59 16.02 6.55
C LEU A 273 -19.88 16.50 5.87
N ILE A 274 -20.97 16.58 6.64
CA ILE A 274 -22.23 17.18 6.19
C ILE A 274 -22.49 18.40 7.08
N ALA A 275 -22.27 19.58 6.52
CA ALA A 275 -22.37 20.83 7.24
C ALA A 275 -23.81 21.07 7.76
N GLY A 276 -23.95 21.52 9.00
CA GLY A 276 -25.23 21.74 9.66
C GLY A 276 -25.88 20.49 10.25
N VAL A 277 -25.25 19.31 10.13
CA VAL A 277 -25.70 18.06 10.76
C VAL A 277 -24.77 17.72 11.91
N GLN A 278 -25.20 18.05 13.14
CA GLN A 278 -24.37 17.93 14.35
C GLN A 278 -23.75 16.53 14.55
N ALA A 279 -24.49 15.46 14.27
CA ALA A 279 -23.98 14.09 14.40
C ALA A 279 -22.88 13.80 13.38
N SER A 280 -23.03 14.26 12.12
CA SER A 280 -22.02 14.12 11.09
C SER A 280 -20.77 14.93 11.42
N GLU A 281 -20.93 16.17 11.88
CA GLU A 281 -19.81 17.03 12.30
C GLU A 281 -19.00 16.39 13.43
N PHE A 282 -19.67 15.88 14.47
CA PHE A 282 -19.03 15.21 15.59
C PHE A 282 -18.27 13.94 15.18
N LEU A 283 -18.86 13.08 14.35
CA LEU A 283 -18.21 11.88 13.83
C LEU A 283 -16.98 12.24 13.00
N HIS A 284 -17.13 13.23 12.12
CA HIS A 284 -16.05 13.68 11.24
C HIS A 284 -14.88 14.27 12.04
N GLU A 285 -15.13 15.19 12.98
CA GLU A 285 -14.10 15.74 13.86
C GLU A 285 -13.39 14.68 14.69
N SER A 286 -14.15 13.67 15.15
CA SER A 286 -13.60 12.57 15.97
C SER A 286 -12.55 11.77 15.20
N TRP A 287 -12.86 11.31 13.97
CA TRP A 287 -11.89 10.52 13.22
C TRP A 287 -10.74 11.38 12.65
N ILE A 288 -10.99 12.64 12.25
CA ILE A 288 -9.94 13.57 11.83
C ILE A 288 -8.93 13.81 12.96
N THR A 289 -9.42 14.09 14.18
CA THR A 289 -8.56 14.33 15.34
C THR A 289 -7.78 13.08 15.71
N ALA A 290 -8.44 11.91 15.79
CA ALA A 290 -7.79 10.65 16.11
C ALA A 290 -6.67 10.30 15.12
N LEU A 291 -6.94 10.40 13.81
CA LEU A 291 -5.97 10.12 12.78
C LEU A 291 -4.84 11.16 12.72
N SER A 292 -5.11 12.44 13.03
CA SER A 292 -4.09 13.48 13.11
C SER A 292 -3.07 13.19 14.22
N VAL A 293 -3.56 12.80 15.40
CA VAL A 293 -2.69 12.39 16.52
C VAL A 293 -1.90 11.13 16.14
N MET A 294 -2.57 10.13 15.58
CA MET A 294 -1.92 8.91 15.10
C MET A 294 -0.86 9.20 14.04
N ALA A 295 -1.11 10.11 13.09
CA ALA A 295 -0.15 10.50 12.06
C ALA A 295 1.14 11.09 12.67
N ILE A 296 1.00 12.06 13.59
CA ILE A 296 2.14 12.69 14.28
C ILE A 296 2.94 11.64 15.05
N LEU A 297 2.26 10.80 15.83
CA LEU A 297 2.90 9.73 16.59
C LEU A 297 3.61 8.72 15.67
N THR A 298 2.98 8.35 14.56
CA THR A 298 3.52 7.39 13.61
C THR A 298 4.80 7.90 12.94
N MET A 299 4.80 9.16 12.51
CA MET A 299 6.00 9.79 11.95
C MET A 299 7.13 9.87 13.00
N THR A 300 6.81 10.28 14.22
CA THR A 300 7.79 10.52 15.27
C THR A 300 8.39 9.21 15.79
N VAL A 301 7.55 8.25 16.19
CA VAL A 301 8.02 6.95 16.69
C VAL A 301 8.77 6.19 15.60
N GLY A 302 8.24 6.19 14.35
CA GLY A 302 8.89 5.53 13.22
C GLY A 302 10.31 6.06 12.97
N ASN A 303 10.49 7.38 12.91
CA ASN A 303 11.80 7.98 12.66
C ASN A 303 12.78 7.81 13.82
N ILE A 304 12.33 8.03 15.07
CA ILE A 304 13.20 7.85 16.23
C ILE A 304 13.66 6.40 16.34
N ALA A 305 12.74 5.44 16.17
CA ALA A 305 13.10 4.03 16.24
C ALA A 305 14.01 3.60 15.08
N ALA A 306 13.87 4.17 13.87
CA ALA A 306 14.74 3.89 12.73
C ALA A 306 16.21 4.29 13.00
N ILE A 307 16.45 5.39 13.72
CA ILE A 307 17.80 5.85 14.11
C ILE A 307 18.56 4.79 14.90
N LEU A 308 17.87 4.07 15.77
CA LEU A 308 18.45 3.11 16.72
C LEU A 308 18.73 1.73 16.10
N GLN A 309 18.39 1.51 14.83
CA GLN A 309 18.54 0.20 14.22
C GLN A 309 19.95 -0.02 13.65
N ASP A 310 20.47 -1.24 13.85
CA ASP A 310 21.73 -1.73 13.24
C ASP A 310 21.49 -2.73 12.11
N ASN A 311 20.24 -3.06 11.82
CA ASN A 311 19.81 -3.90 10.71
C ASN A 311 19.11 -3.03 9.65
N VAL A 312 19.56 -3.10 8.39
CA VAL A 312 19.03 -2.28 7.28
C VAL A 312 17.58 -2.63 6.97
N LYS A 313 17.18 -3.91 7.01
CA LYS A 313 15.78 -4.31 6.81
C LYS A 313 14.88 -3.74 7.90
N ARG A 314 15.32 -3.80 9.16
CA ARG A 314 14.58 -3.28 10.31
C ARG A 314 14.52 -1.75 10.30
N MET A 315 15.60 -1.10 9.89
CA MET A 315 15.61 0.35 9.65
C MET A 315 14.59 0.75 8.57
N LEU A 316 14.55 0.03 7.44
CA LEU A 316 13.55 0.26 6.38
C LEU A 316 12.12 -0.07 6.83
N ALA A 317 11.93 -1.00 7.77
CA ALA A 317 10.62 -1.27 8.38
C ALA A 317 10.12 -0.06 9.19
N TYR A 318 10.94 0.53 10.03
CA TYR A 318 10.59 1.74 10.78
C TYR A 318 10.44 2.97 9.87
N SER A 319 11.28 3.07 8.84
CA SER A 319 11.10 4.04 7.76
C SER A 319 9.71 3.90 7.12
N SER A 320 9.27 2.66 6.83
CA SER A 320 7.95 2.38 6.26
C SER A 320 6.80 2.78 7.21
N ILE A 321 6.99 2.69 8.52
CA ILE A 321 6.05 3.22 9.54
C ILE A 321 5.98 4.74 9.43
N ALA A 322 7.13 5.43 9.40
CA ALA A 322 7.15 6.89 9.25
C ALA A 322 6.48 7.36 7.95
N HIS A 323 6.71 6.66 6.83
CA HIS A 323 6.06 6.95 5.54
C HIS A 323 4.54 6.75 5.57
N ALA A 324 4.01 5.79 6.34
CA ALA A 324 2.58 5.68 6.57
C ALA A 324 2.02 6.91 7.29
N GLY A 325 2.76 7.47 8.23
CA GLY A 325 2.41 8.73 8.88
C GLY A 325 2.36 9.91 7.89
N TYR A 326 3.32 10.02 6.96
CA TYR A 326 3.28 11.04 5.91
C TYR A 326 2.09 10.87 4.96
N ALA A 327 1.74 9.64 4.59
CA ALA A 327 0.57 9.37 3.76
C ALA A 327 -0.75 9.75 4.46
N LEU A 328 -0.83 9.56 5.79
CA LEU A 328 -1.98 9.99 6.59
C LEU A 328 -2.19 11.50 6.55
N VAL A 329 -1.15 12.32 6.38
CA VAL A 329 -1.31 13.78 6.22
C VAL A 329 -2.19 14.10 5.01
N GLY A 330 -1.92 13.48 3.86
CA GLY A 330 -2.73 13.66 2.66
C GLY A 330 -4.13 13.05 2.79
N PHE A 331 -4.23 11.89 3.46
CA PHE A 331 -5.50 11.24 3.77
C PHE A 331 -6.43 12.18 4.57
N ILE A 332 -5.91 12.78 5.63
CA ILE A 332 -6.67 13.72 6.48
C ILE A 332 -7.00 14.99 5.70
N GLY A 333 -6.06 15.47 4.86
CA GLY A 333 -6.30 16.57 3.93
C GLY A 333 -7.44 16.28 2.95
N ALA A 334 -7.59 15.04 2.47
CA ALA A 334 -8.72 14.62 1.65
C ALA A 334 -10.04 14.63 2.42
N GLY A 335 -10.03 14.24 3.70
CA GLY A 335 -11.19 14.31 4.57
C GLY A 335 -11.67 15.74 4.86
N MET A 336 -10.75 16.70 4.86
CA MET A 336 -11.03 18.13 5.12
C MET A 336 -11.26 18.96 3.85
N ALA A 337 -11.34 18.34 2.69
CA ALA A 337 -11.58 19.02 1.42
C ALA A 337 -12.96 19.71 1.41
N ARG A 338 -13.01 20.92 0.85
CA ARG A 338 -14.22 21.76 0.81
C ARG A 338 -15.07 21.52 -0.44
N SER A 339 -14.50 20.88 -1.44
CA SER A 339 -15.19 20.52 -2.69
C SER A 339 -14.82 19.11 -3.13
N ASP A 340 -15.66 18.52 -3.98
CA ASP A 340 -15.40 17.20 -4.56
C ASP A 340 -14.10 17.19 -5.37
N GLN A 341 -13.81 18.27 -6.11
CA GLN A 341 -12.58 18.40 -6.88
C GLN A 341 -11.33 18.46 -5.99
N GLU A 342 -11.36 19.19 -4.87
CA GLU A 342 -10.27 19.22 -3.90
C GLU A 342 -10.05 17.82 -3.27
N ARG A 343 -11.14 17.12 -2.95
CA ARG A 343 -11.09 15.77 -2.38
C ARG A 343 -10.48 14.76 -3.35
N ASP A 344 -10.95 14.76 -4.60
CA ASP A 344 -10.45 13.85 -5.64
C ASP A 344 -8.97 14.13 -5.94
N SER A 345 -8.57 15.41 -5.96
CA SER A 345 -7.17 15.82 -6.09
C SER A 345 -6.30 15.38 -4.90
N ALA A 346 -6.85 15.43 -3.67
CA ALA A 346 -6.14 14.98 -2.48
C ALA A 346 -6.01 13.44 -2.44
N ILE A 347 -7.03 12.70 -2.86
CA ILE A 347 -6.97 11.23 -3.04
C ILE A 347 -5.90 10.87 -4.08
N ALA A 348 -5.86 11.58 -5.22
CA ALA A 348 -4.83 11.42 -6.23
C ALA A 348 -3.42 11.68 -5.70
N ALA A 349 -3.26 12.69 -4.82
CA ALA A 349 -1.98 12.97 -4.17
C ALA A 349 -1.52 11.83 -3.26
N VAL A 350 -2.43 11.17 -2.53
CA VAL A 350 -2.10 9.98 -1.73
C VAL A 350 -1.72 8.81 -2.64
N ALA A 351 -2.46 8.57 -3.73
CA ALA A 351 -2.14 7.51 -4.70
C ALA A 351 -0.77 7.76 -5.36
N PHE A 352 -0.47 8.99 -5.75
CA PHE A 352 0.83 9.40 -6.28
C PHE A 352 1.95 9.19 -5.25
N TYR A 353 1.71 9.55 -3.99
CA TYR A 353 2.66 9.29 -2.91
C TYR A 353 2.96 7.79 -2.76
N MET A 354 1.94 6.93 -2.83
CA MET A 354 2.14 5.48 -2.80
C MET A 354 2.92 4.98 -4.02
N LEU A 355 2.73 5.56 -5.21
CA LEU A 355 3.51 5.24 -6.40
C LEU A 355 4.97 5.66 -6.25
N THR A 356 5.24 6.88 -5.76
CA THR A 356 6.61 7.37 -5.53
C THR A 356 7.34 6.56 -4.46
N TYR A 357 6.61 6.17 -3.42
CA TYR A 357 7.11 5.27 -2.40
C TYR A 357 7.38 3.87 -2.97
N ALA A 358 6.51 3.36 -3.87
CA ALA A 358 6.70 2.07 -4.54
C ALA A 358 8.01 2.03 -5.33
N VAL A 359 8.23 2.98 -6.24
CA VAL A 359 9.46 2.98 -7.07
C VAL A 359 10.71 3.11 -6.22
N THR A 360 10.67 3.91 -5.14
CA THR A 360 11.83 4.13 -4.30
C THR A 360 12.12 2.95 -3.38
N ASN A 361 11.10 2.45 -2.70
CA ASN A 361 11.26 1.41 -1.69
C ASN A 361 11.54 0.03 -2.31
N LEU A 362 10.85 -0.31 -3.42
CA LEU A 362 11.13 -1.55 -4.15
C LEU A 362 12.56 -1.56 -4.70
N GLY A 363 13.03 -0.42 -5.23
CA GLY A 363 14.42 -0.28 -5.68
C GLY A 363 15.44 -0.48 -4.56
N ALA A 364 15.20 0.10 -3.38
CA ALA A 364 16.03 -0.10 -2.20
C ALA A 364 16.06 -1.59 -1.78
N PHE A 365 14.89 -2.22 -1.65
CA PHE A 365 14.78 -3.64 -1.30
C PHE A 365 15.34 -4.58 -2.37
N ALA A 366 15.35 -4.19 -3.65
CA ALA A 366 16.01 -4.93 -4.72
C ALA A 366 17.50 -5.12 -4.45
N ILE A 367 18.17 -4.03 -4.04
CA ILE A 367 19.59 -4.08 -3.68
C ILE A 367 19.81 -4.82 -2.36
N VAL A 368 18.95 -4.58 -1.36
CA VAL A 368 19.01 -5.33 -0.09
C VAL A 368 18.84 -6.83 -0.35
N THR A 369 17.92 -7.25 -1.23
CA THR A 369 17.73 -8.66 -1.61
C THR A 369 19.00 -9.27 -2.23
N LEU A 370 19.71 -8.50 -3.07
CA LEU A 370 20.96 -8.95 -3.68
C LEU A 370 22.07 -9.14 -2.63
N ILE A 371 22.21 -8.18 -1.70
CA ILE A 371 23.27 -8.17 -0.67
C ILE A 371 22.98 -9.19 0.43
N ALA A 372 21.72 -9.38 0.80
CA ALA A 372 21.30 -10.21 1.93
C ALA A 372 21.80 -11.66 1.91
N GLN A 373 22.11 -12.22 0.74
CA GLN A 373 22.57 -13.60 0.52
C GLN A 373 21.59 -14.66 1.11
N LYS A 374 22.03 -15.92 1.16
CA LYS A 374 21.20 -17.04 1.61
C LYS A 374 20.73 -16.83 3.05
N ASN A 375 19.45 -17.08 3.31
CA ASN A 375 18.77 -16.92 4.59
C ASN A 375 18.82 -15.46 5.14
N ASP A 376 18.95 -14.46 4.26
CA ASP A 376 19.07 -13.04 4.62
C ASP A 376 20.11 -12.77 5.74
N ARG A 377 21.27 -13.42 5.65
CA ARG A 377 22.32 -13.33 6.69
C ARG A 377 23.05 -11.99 6.72
N ARG A 378 23.00 -11.23 5.60
CA ARG A 378 23.73 -9.97 5.43
C ARG A 378 22.77 -8.80 5.34
N THR A 379 22.27 -8.39 6.47
CA THR A 379 21.33 -7.27 6.61
C THR A 379 21.79 -6.25 7.65
N ALA A 380 22.91 -6.48 8.34
CA ALA A 380 23.50 -5.51 9.25
C ALA A 380 24.16 -4.36 8.51
N PHE A 381 24.24 -3.18 9.11
CA PHE A 381 24.93 -2.02 8.52
C PHE A 381 26.39 -2.33 8.15
N GLU A 382 27.07 -3.14 8.96
CA GLU A 382 28.47 -3.55 8.73
C GLU A 382 28.65 -4.33 7.41
N ASP A 383 27.61 -5.05 6.95
CA ASP A 383 27.66 -5.76 5.67
C ASP A 383 27.75 -4.84 4.47
N TYR A 384 27.41 -3.56 4.65
CA TYR A 384 27.44 -2.52 3.62
C TYR A 384 28.74 -1.69 3.64
N ASN A 385 29.65 -1.91 4.60
CA ASN A 385 30.92 -1.20 4.71
C ASN A 385 31.73 -1.27 3.41
N GLY A 386 32.07 -0.12 2.85
CA GLY A 386 32.98 0.00 1.70
C GLY A 386 32.48 -0.59 0.38
N ILE A 387 31.20 -0.89 0.25
CA ILE A 387 30.62 -1.40 -1.02
C ILE A 387 30.86 -0.42 -2.17
N GLY A 388 30.88 0.89 -1.89
CA GLY A 388 31.11 1.95 -2.88
C GLY A 388 32.41 1.77 -3.68
N PHE A 389 33.46 1.22 -3.08
CA PHE A 389 34.75 0.99 -3.74
C PHE A 389 34.77 -0.24 -4.64
N ARG A 390 33.95 -1.25 -4.37
CA ARG A 390 33.95 -2.53 -5.11
C ARG A 390 32.80 -2.66 -6.10
N SER A 391 31.65 -2.09 -5.77
CA SER A 391 30.43 -2.12 -6.57
C SER A 391 29.79 -0.74 -6.61
N PRO A 392 30.47 0.26 -7.23
CA PRO A 392 30.04 1.65 -7.19
C PRO A 392 28.61 1.83 -7.75
N VAL A 393 28.26 1.12 -8.81
CA VAL A 393 26.91 1.21 -9.40
C VAL A 393 25.83 0.82 -8.38
N LEU A 394 26.01 -0.26 -7.61
CA LEU A 394 25.05 -0.67 -6.57
C LEU A 394 24.97 0.36 -5.44
N ALA A 395 26.13 0.87 -5.00
CA ALA A 395 26.17 1.84 -3.92
C ALA A 395 25.53 3.18 -4.34
N PHE A 396 25.81 3.68 -5.53
CA PHE A 396 25.17 4.90 -6.06
C PHE A 396 23.67 4.71 -6.26
N THR A 397 23.23 3.55 -6.77
CA THR A 397 21.81 3.27 -6.95
C THR A 397 21.07 3.20 -5.61
N LEU A 398 21.65 2.51 -4.59
CA LEU A 398 21.07 2.49 -3.25
C LEU A 398 21.06 3.89 -2.61
N SER A 399 22.11 4.69 -2.82
CA SER A 399 22.16 6.08 -2.34
C SER A 399 21.06 6.94 -2.97
N LEU A 400 20.77 6.78 -4.25
CA LEU A 400 19.67 7.48 -4.92
C LEU A 400 18.33 7.14 -4.24
N PHE A 401 18.07 5.85 -3.93
CA PHE A 401 16.85 5.47 -3.23
C PHE A 401 16.80 6.01 -1.80
N MET A 402 17.91 6.01 -1.06
CA MET A 402 17.97 6.61 0.29
C MET A 402 17.71 8.12 0.25
N LEU A 403 18.31 8.84 -0.69
CA LEU A 403 18.07 10.27 -0.89
C LEU A 403 16.63 10.57 -1.32
N SER A 404 16.02 9.70 -2.12
CA SER A 404 14.61 9.81 -2.50
C SER A 404 13.67 9.57 -1.31
N LEU A 405 13.93 8.55 -0.46
CA LEU A 405 13.15 8.33 0.76
C LEU A 405 13.26 9.51 1.74
N PHE A 406 14.45 10.08 1.86
CA PHE A 406 14.66 11.31 2.61
C PHE A 406 13.83 12.47 2.03
N GLY A 407 13.74 12.58 0.72
CA GLY A 407 13.04 13.65 0.02
C GLY A 407 14.01 14.72 -0.50
N LEU A 408 15.08 14.30 -1.15
CA LEU A 408 15.97 15.23 -1.88
C LEU A 408 15.22 15.82 -3.08
N PRO A 409 15.26 17.14 -3.32
CA PRO A 409 14.69 17.75 -4.52
C PRO A 409 15.09 17.02 -5.81
N LEU A 410 14.24 17.04 -6.83
CA LEU A 410 14.35 16.32 -8.10
C LEU A 410 14.19 14.79 -8.00
N THR A 411 13.82 14.27 -6.85
CA THR A 411 13.47 12.84 -6.68
C THR A 411 11.98 12.64 -6.45
N ALA A 412 11.47 11.45 -6.77
CA ALA A 412 10.08 11.08 -6.58
C ALA A 412 9.60 11.26 -5.14
N GLY A 413 10.43 10.92 -4.15
CA GLY A 413 10.09 11.05 -2.73
C GLY A 413 9.88 12.49 -2.27
N PHE A 414 10.60 13.46 -2.84
CA PHE A 414 10.37 14.88 -2.59
C PHE A 414 9.01 15.32 -3.12
N MET A 415 8.76 15.08 -4.41
CA MET A 415 7.50 15.47 -5.04
C MET A 415 6.29 14.78 -4.38
N GLY A 416 6.44 13.51 -4.03
CA GLY A 416 5.41 12.79 -3.27
C GLY A 416 5.08 13.47 -1.94
N LYS A 417 6.09 13.87 -1.15
CA LYS A 417 5.87 14.58 0.13
C LYS A 417 5.22 15.96 -0.08
N VAL A 418 5.73 16.75 -1.03
CA VAL A 418 5.17 18.09 -1.32
C VAL A 418 3.69 17.99 -1.67
N LEU A 419 3.34 17.05 -2.54
CA LEU A 419 1.98 16.91 -3.03
C LEU A 419 1.01 16.32 -2.00
N VAL A 420 1.47 15.38 -1.17
CA VAL A 420 0.63 14.80 -0.12
C VAL A 420 0.41 15.76 1.06
N PHE A 421 1.30 16.74 1.28
CA PHE A 421 1.14 17.74 2.34
C PHE A 421 0.28 18.93 1.91
N ARG A 422 0.25 19.23 0.61
CA ARG A 422 -0.48 20.37 0.04
C ARG A 422 -1.98 20.42 0.41
N PRO A 423 -2.76 19.32 0.32
CA PRO A 423 -4.17 19.32 0.71
C PRO A 423 -4.39 19.71 2.17
N ALA A 424 -3.55 19.22 3.08
CA ALA A 424 -3.64 19.54 4.50
C ALA A 424 -3.34 21.02 4.78
N LEU A 425 -2.40 21.64 4.06
CA LEU A 425 -2.12 23.08 4.16
C LEU A 425 -3.28 23.91 3.62
N ASN A 426 -3.86 23.51 2.48
CA ASN A 426 -4.96 24.24 1.83
C ASN A 426 -6.25 24.22 2.65
N ALA A 427 -6.45 23.22 3.51
CA ALA A 427 -7.61 23.14 4.39
C ALA A 427 -7.71 24.32 5.39
N GLY A 428 -6.59 25.01 5.66
CA GLY A 428 -6.58 26.21 6.53
C GLY A 428 -6.91 25.93 8.00
N ASN A 429 -6.71 24.69 8.46
CA ASN A 429 -6.97 24.26 9.84
C ASN A 429 -5.65 24.26 10.64
N THR A 430 -5.67 24.81 11.87
CA THR A 430 -4.49 24.90 12.74
C THR A 430 -3.89 23.53 13.07
N LEU A 431 -4.73 22.51 13.35
CA LEU A 431 -4.28 21.15 13.65
C LEU A 431 -3.52 20.56 12.45
N LEU A 432 -4.04 20.74 11.23
CA LEU A 432 -3.41 20.23 10.01
C LEU A 432 -2.09 20.97 9.71
N THR A 433 -2.04 22.28 9.98
CA THR A 433 -0.79 23.05 9.86
C THR A 433 0.28 22.51 10.81
N ILE A 434 -0.07 22.28 12.09
CA ILE A 434 0.84 21.65 13.08
C ILE A 434 1.29 20.27 12.61
N MET A 435 0.39 19.46 12.07
CA MET A 435 0.70 18.14 11.55
C MET A 435 1.68 18.19 10.38
N VAL A 436 1.54 19.15 9.45
CA VAL A 436 2.47 19.34 8.34
C VAL A 436 3.84 19.82 8.85
N ILE A 437 3.88 20.73 9.81
CA ILE A 437 5.15 21.16 10.45
C ILE A 437 5.83 19.95 11.09
N ALA A 438 5.09 19.14 11.84
CA ALA A 438 5.61 17.90 12.42
C ALA A 438 6.14 16.94 11.32
N ALA A 439 5.44 16.83 10.18
CA ALA A 439 5.88 16.00 9.06
C ALA A 439 7.20 16.48 8.46
N VAL A 440 7.37 17.80 8.28
CA VAL A 440 8.62 18.39 7.77
C VAL A 440 9.77 18.16 8.75
N ILE A 441 9.57 18.39 10.04
CA ILE A 441 10.58 18.11 11.08
C ILE A 441 10.95 16.63 11.08
N ASN A 442 9.97 15.74 11.06
CA ASN A 442 10.21 14.29 11.01
C ASN A 442 10.93 13.86 9.72
N SER A 443 10.64 14.51 8.60
CA SER A 443 11.39 14.29 7.35
C SER A 443 12.85 14.69 7.52
N ALA A 444 13.15 15.82 8.16
CA ALA A 444 14.52 16.21 8.45
C ALA A 444 15.25 15.22 9.40
N ILE A 445 14.56 14.72 10.44
CA ILE A 445 15.09 13.68 11.32
C ILE A 445 15.45 12.42 10.53
N SER A 446 14.65 12.04 9.54
CA SER A 446 14.90 10.86 8.71
C SER A 446 16.20 10.91 7.93
N ALA A 447 16.74 12.09 7.64
CA ALA A 447 18.02 12.27 6.96
C ALA A 447 19.14 11.50 7.64
N TYR A 448 19.15 11.45 8.98
CA TYR A 448 20.23 10.83 9.73
C TYR A 448 20.44 9.35 9.36
N TYR A 449 19.42 8.53 9.41
CA TYR A 449 19.59 7.09 9.20
C TYR A 449 19.75 6.74 7.70
N TYR A 450 19.18 7.53 6.79
CA TYR A 450 19.42 7.33 5.35
C TYR A 450 20.86 7.73 4.96
N LEU A 451 21.34 8.88 5.45
CA LEU A 451 22.72 9.31 5.21
C LEU A 451 23.73 8.40 5.92
N ARG A 452 23.39 7.86 7.13
CA ARG A 452 24.22 6.88 7.82
C ARG A 452 24.55 5.68 6.92
N LEU A 453 23.57 5.15 6.16
CA LEU A 453 23.81 4.05 5.23
C LEU A 453 24.76 4.47 4.09
N ILE A 454 24.58 5.66 3.55
CA ILE A 454 25.47 6.22 2.50
C ILE A 454 26.89 6.38 3.04
N VAL A 455 27.05 6.93 4.24
CA VAL A 455 28.37 7.08 4.89
C VAL A 455 29.04 5.71 5.08
N VAL A 456 28.29 4.70 5.52
CA VAL A 456 28.80 3.34 5.69
C VAL A 456 29.31 2.77 4.36
N MET A 457 28.59 2.98 3.27
CA MET A 457 28.95 2.46 1.94
C MET A 457 30.19 3.10 1.34
N PHE A 458 30.44 4.41 1.58
CA PHE A 458 31.49 5.15 0.89
C PHE A 458 32.65 5.58 1.77
N PHE A 459 32.48 5.70 3.09
CA PHE A 459 33.48 6.28 3.99
C PHE A 459 34.01 5.31 5.05
N ARG A 460 33.47 4.09 5.16
CA ARG A 460 34.00 3.07 6.06
C ARG A 460 34.85 2.06 5.32
N GLU A 461 35.92 1.62 5.97
CA GLU A 461 36.72 0.51 5.49
C GLU A 461 35.92 -0.78 5.50
N ARG A 462 36.21 -1.63 4.58
CA ARG A 462 35.53 -2.89 4.44
C ARG A 462 35.96 -3.87 5.52
N THR A 463 34.98 -4.41 6.23
CA THR A 463 35.18 -5.39 7.31
C THR A 463 34.90 -6.84 6.88
N THR A 464 34.42 -7.04 5.64
CA THR A 464 33.97 -8.36 5.16
C THR A 464 34.54 -8.67 3.78
N ASP A 465 34.99 -9.92 3.54
CA ASP A 465 35.62 -10.35 2.28
C ASP A 465 34.66 -10.83 1.18
N TRP A 466 33.34 -10.71 1.40
CA TRP A 466 32.38 -11.14 0.39
C TRP A 466 32.36 -10.20 -0.82
N LEU A 467 32.18 -10.77 -2.02
CA LEU A 467 31.97 -10.00 -3.25
C LEU A 467 30.48 -9.86 -3.51
N ALA A 468 30.06 -8.66 -3.93
CA ALA A 468 28.69 -8.48 -4.41
C ALA A 468 28.45 -9.41 -5.61
N PRO A 469 27.36 -10.20 -5.60
CA PRO A 469 27.06 -11.09 -6.71
C PRO A 469 26.79 -10.30 -7.99
N ARG A 470 26.97 -10.93 -9.14
CA ARG A 470 26.56 -10.33 -10.43
C ARG A 470 25.07 -10.04 -10.40
N ILE A 471 24.67 -8.89 -10.95
CA ILE A 471 23.28 -8.48 -11.05
C ILE A 471 22.59 -9.30 -12.16
N PRO A 472 21.63 -10.17 -11.86
CA PRO A 472 20.87 -10.88 -12.89
C PRO A 472 20.00 -9.93 -13.71
N THR A 473 19.70 -10.30 -14.96
CA THR A 473 18.95 -9.46 -15.89
C THR A 473 17.59 -8.99 -15.38
N ALA A 474 16.85 -9.87 -14.71
CA ALA A 474 15.55 -9.53 -14.12
C ALA A 474 15.67 -8.45 -13.03
N LEU A 475 16.67 -8.61 -12.14
CA LEU A 475 16.93 -7.59 -11.10
C LEU A 475 17.45 -6.29 -11.71
N ALA A 476 18.29 -6.37 -12.76
CA ALA A 476 18.74 -5.17 -13.48
C ALA A 476 17.57 -4.41 -14.10
N ALA A 477 16.60 -5.11 -14.69
CA ALA A 477 15.37 -4.52 -15.20
C ALA A 477 14.55 -3.84 -14.08
N ALA A 478 14.38 -4.51 -12.92
CA ALA A 478 13.70 -3.92 -11.77
C ALA A 478 14.39 -2.64 -11.28
N LEU A 479 15.72 -2.66 -11.15
CA LEU A 479 16.51 -1.49 -10.76
C LEU A 479 16.42 -0.37 -11.77
N LEU A 480 16.49 -0.65 -13.07
CA LEU A 480 16.37 0.34 -14.13
C LEU A 480 14.98 1.02 -14.10
N ILE A 481 13.90 0.22 -14.02
CA ILE A 481 12.54 0.72 -13.94
C ILE A 481 12.36 1.62 -12.71
N THR A 482 12.87 1.19 -11.55
CA THR A 482 12.73 1.95 -10.30
C THR A 482 13.58 3.21 -10.29
N VAL A 483 14.80 3.20 -10.83
CA VAL A 483 15.66 4.39 -10.99
C VAL A 483 15.01 5.41 -11.93
N ILE A 484 14.53 4.95 -13.10
CA ILE A 484 13.82 5.82 -14.04
C ILE A 484 12.57 6.41 -13.37
N GLY A 485 11.80 5.59 -12.63
CA GLY A 485 10.63 6.05 -11.90
C GLY A 485 10.95 7.12 -10.86
N VAL A 486 12.05 6.95 -10.10
CA VAL A 486 12.48 7.96 -9.10
C VAL A 486 12.81 9.29 -9.75
N LEU A 487 13.50 9.29 -10.88
CA LEU A 487 13.88 10.53 -11.58
C LEU A 487 12.68 11.13 -12.33
N TYR A 488 11.90 10.28 -13.03
CA TYR A 488 10.76 10.73 -13.82
C TYR A 488 9.68 11.39 -12.95
N PHE A 489 9.24 10.73 -11.88
CA PHE A 489 8.22 11.27 -10.98
C PHE A 489 8.74 12.42 -10.12
N GLY A 490 10.06 12.56 -9.98
CA GLY A 490 10.68 13.70 -9.32
C GLY A 490 10.65 14.99 -10.16
N ILE A 491 10.59 14.86 -11.48
CA ILE A 491 10.65 15.98 -12.43
C ILE A 491 9.31 16.21 -13.14
N PHE A 492 8.63 15.14 -13.55
CA PHE A 492 7.41 15.17 -14.37
C PHE A 492 6.19 14.64 -13.61
N SER A 493 5.87 15.23 -12.44
CA SER A 493 4.77 14.78 -11.58
C SER A 493 3.38 15.19 -12.06
N ASP A 494 3.26 16.36 -12.72
CA ASP A 494 1.97 17.02 -12.96
C ASP A 494 1.03 16.19 -13.84
N GLY A 495 1.52 15.63 -14.93
CA GLY A 495 0.69 14.80 -15.82
C GLY A 495 0.16 13.52 -15.16
N VAL A 496 0.91 12.94 -14.22
CA VAL A 496 0.47 11.74 -13.49
C VAL A 496 -0.62 12.10 -12.48
N ILE A 497 -0.46 13.21 -11.77
CA ILE A 497 -1.46 13.67 -10.79
C ILE A 497 -2.75 14.05 -11.48
N GLU A 498 -2.68 14.79 -12.58
CA GLU A 498 -3.85 15.13 -13.39
C GLU A 498 -4.59 13.87 -13.85
N SER A 499 -3.85 12.85 -14.31
CA SER A 499 -4.42 11.57 -14.69
C SER A 499 -5.08 10.82 -13.52
N PHE A 500 -4.56 10.97 -12.29
CA PHE A 500 -5.09 10.33 -11.09
C PHE A 500 -6.27 11.10 -10.48
N SER A 501 -6.40 12.42 -10.74
CA SER A 501 -7.43 13.32 -10.19
C SER A 501 -8.78 13.15 -10.89
N LYS A 502 -9.24 11.92 -11.08
CA LYS A 502 -10.56 11.62 -11.67
C LYS A 502 -11.63 11.54 -10.59
N SER A 503 -12.87 11.88 -10.96
CA SER A 503 -13.96 11.91 -9.99
C SER A 503 -14.23 10.53 -9.38
N SER A 504 -14.69 10.54 -8.12
CA SER A 504 -15.08 9.32 -7.40
C SER A 504 -16.49 8.88 -7.81
N ALA A 505 -16.76 7.57 -7.75
CA ALA A 505 -18.09 7.00 -8.05
C ALA A 505 -19.17 7.49 -7.08
N VAL A 506 -18.81 7.84 -5.84
CA VAL A 506 -19.75 8.40 -4.84
C VAL A 506 -20.30 9.75 -5.29
N ASN A 507 -19.48 10.56 -5.97
CA ASN A 507 -19.92 11.84 -6.52
C ASN A 507 -20.92 11.67 -7.68
N ALA A 508 -20.69 10.68 -8.54
CA ALA A 508 -21.60 10.36 -9.63
C ALA A 508 -23.01 10.00 -9.10
N ILE A 509 -23.09 9.17 -8.05
CA ILE A 509 -24.37 8.79 -7.42
C ILE A 509 -25.08 10.00 -6.76
N ARG A 510 -24.31 10.92 -6.18
CA ARG A 510 -24.89 12.15 -5.59
C ARG A 510 -25.44 13.11 -6.65
N ALA A 511 -24.83 13.16 -7.82
CA ALA A 511 -25.27 14.02 -8.91
C ALA A 511 -26.53 13.50 -9.65
N GLU A 512 -26.80 12.18 -9.57
CA GLU A 512 -27.98 11.55 -10.17
C GLU A 512 -29.23 11.61 -9.30
N ARG A 513 -29.14 12.09 -8.07
CA ARG A 513 -30.25 12.28 -7.10
C ARG A 513 -30.49 13.76 -6.81
#